data_b53215be5775ccbd6e86f3851852a272
#
_entry.id   b53215be5775ccbd6e86f3851852a272
#
_cell.length_a   1.000
_cell.length_b   1.000
_cell.length_c   1.000
_cell.angle_alpha   90.00
_cell.angle_beta   90.00
_cell.angle_gamma   90.00
#
_symmetry.space_group_name_H-M   'P 1'
#
loop_
_entity.id
_entity.type
_entity.pdbx_description
1 polymer ?
#
loop_
_entity_poly.entity_id
_entity_poly.type
_entity_poly.pdbx_seq_one_letter_code
_entity_poly.pdbx_strand_id
1 'polypeptide(L)'
;MDVGKREANSAKRSRQLQLLNVLPPYRPSALPILDQRLRGTRFVELTPRSILNSPEQTGVDFWSLNPYVGCEFGCTYCYARYAHRYAVERAHDAGTLSDAEFREFRGEHGWEAFERRIFVKERVLDALESDLRRYFRTNARGPERTPIVIGTATDPYQPAERRFRITRRVLERLARCEALNVGIITKSPLIARDVDVLRAIRERSDLEVHISLISVDAALIKRVEARSPTPATRLRALEKLVAAGVRAGLIVAPVLPGITDDVAHLEALFRAARDAGARFVHAGPLRLYAAVRDRFLPVLEEGFPDLVARYRHAYEGRSGVPPAYARALAARVKKLQARFGFPINDGMVDRYRPRHAPVQGSLDL
;
A
#
# COMPACT_ATOMS: atom_id res chain seq x y z
N MET A 1 60.56 -31.47 -21.38
CA MET A 1 59.80 -31.07 -20.17
C MET A 1 58.55 -30.33 -20.56
N ASP A 2 57.66 -30.96 -21.33
CA ASP A 2 56.41 -30.22 -21.77
C ASP A 2 55.14 -31.09 -21.84
N VAL A 3 55.20 -32.34 -21.37
CA VAL A 3 54.04 -33.25 -21.37
C VAL A 3 53.14 -33.04 -20.14
N GLY A 4 53.73 -32.78 -18.98
CA GLY A 4 52.98 -32.59 -17.72
C GLY A 4 52.11 -31.32 -17.64
N LYS A 5 52.44 -30.25 -18.40
CA LYS A 5 51.64 -29.03 -18.43
C LYS A 5 50.40 -29.15 -19.30
N ARG A 6 50.40 -30.02 -20.31
CA ARG A 6 49.22 -30.27 -21.17
C ARG A 6 48.16 -31.13 -20.49
N GLU A 7 48.59 -32.11 -19.67
CA GLU A 7 47.66 -32.95 -18.90
C GLU A 7 46.96 -32.18 -17.76
N ALA A 8 47.69 -31.30 -17.04
CA ALA A 8 47.13 -30.46 -15.99
C ALA A 8 46.11 -29.44 -16.51
N ASN A 9 46.32 -28.91 -17.72
CA ASN A 9 45.34 -28.01 -18.36
C ASN A 9 44.11 -28.73 -18.91
N SER A 10 44.26 -29.97 -19.38
CA SER A 10 43.16 -30.83 -19.80
C SER A 10 42.25 -31.22 -18.62
N ALA A 11 42.86 -31.61 -17.48
CA ALA A 11 42.13 -31.95 -16.25
C ALA A 11 41.39 -30.73 -15.65
N LYS A 12 41.98 -29.53 -15.72
CA LYS A 12 41.34 -28.29 -15.30
C LYS A 12 40.16 -27.89 -16.20
N ARG A 13 40.29 -28.07 -17.51
CA ARG A 13 39.18 -27.86 -18.48
C ARG A 13 38.06 -28.86 -18.29
N SER A 14 38.37 -30.13 -18.03
CA SER A 14 37.36 -31.17 -17.78
C SER A 14 36.59 -30.92 -16.48
N ARG A 15 37.25 -30.45 -15.40
CA ARG A 15 36.58 -30.04 -14.17
C ARG A 15 35.71 -28.79 -14.34
N GLN A 16 36.15 -27.82 -15.15
CA GLN A 16 35.35 -26.62 -15.46
C GLN A 16 34.14 -26.94 -16.31
N LEU A 17 34.22 -27.91 -17.24
CA LEU A 17 33.08 -28.39 -18.02
C LEU A 17 32.13 -29.28 -17.21
N GLN A 18 32.61 -30.01 -16.19
CA GLN A 18 31.76 -30.75 -15.27
C GLN A 18 31.01 -29.81 -14.29
N LEU A 19 31.58 -28.66 -13.92
CA LEU A 19 30.90 -27.63 -13.10
C LEU A 19 29.82 -26.87 -13.87
N LEU A 20 29.94 -26.81 -15.21
CA LEU A 20 28.89 -26.19 -16.05
C LEU A 20 27.67 -27.11 -16.28
N ASN A 21 27.81 -28.42 -16.02
CA ASN A 21 26.68 -29.37 -16.12
C ASN A 21 25.92 -29.61 -14.81
N VAL A 22 26.20 -28.87 -13.75
CA VAL A 22 25.55 -28.98 -12.44
C VAL A 22 24.68 -27.74 -12.15
N LEU A 23 24.41 -26.89 -13.14
CA LEU A 23 23.31 -25.95 -13.00
C LEU A 23 22.00 -26.75 -13.07
N PRO A 24 21.12 -26.63 -12.05
CA PRO A 24 19.81 -27.27 -12.12
C PRO A 24 19.12 -26.81 -13.41
N PRO A 25 18.38 -27.69 -14.10
CA PRO A 25 17.71 -27.33 -15.33
C PRO A 25 16.84 -26.09 -15.06
N TYR A 26 16.93 -25.09 -15.96
CA TYR A 26 16.07 -23.92 -15.93
C TYR A 26 14.61 -24.37 -15.71
N ARG A 27 14.07 -24.05 -14.57
CA ARG A 27 12.63 -24.20 -14.31
C ARG A 27 11.98 -22.89 -14.70
N PRO A 28 11.10 -22.88 -15.72
CA PRO A 28 10.29 -21.70 -15.99
C PRO A 28 9.53 -21.35 -14.71
N SER A 29 9.23 -20.05 -14.52
CA SER A 29 8.45 -19.60 -13.36
C SER A 29 7.25 -20.49 -13.13
N ALA A 30 7.08 -20.89 -11.87
CA ALA A 30 5.89 -21.62 -11.46
C ALA A 30 4.68 -20.68 -11.25
N LEU A 31 4.88 -19.35 -11.40
CA LEU A 31 3.81 -18.37 -11.20
C LEU A 31 3.04 -18.17 -12.51
N PRO A 32 1.76 -18.58 -12.59
CA PRO A 32 0.95 -18.40 -13.78
C PRO A 32 0.67 -16.92 -14.05
N ILE A 33 0.84 -16.49 -15.29
CA ILE A 33 0.44 -15.17 -15.76
C ILE A 33 -1.07 -15.20 -16.02
N LEU A 34 -1.83 -14.46 -15.21
CA LEU A 34 -3.29 -14.39 -15.30
C LEU A 34 -3.78 -13.43 -16.38
N ASP A 35 -3.03 -12.35 -16.64
CA ASP A 35 -3.34 -11.36 -17.66
C ASP A 35 -2.13 -10.49 -17.98
N GLN A 36 -2.12 -9.91 -19.19
CA GLN A 36 -1.14 -8.91 -19.61
C GLN A 36 -1.84 -7.81 -20.39
N ARG A 37 -1.76 -6.59 -19.90
CA ARG A 37 -2.36 -5.43 -20.57
C ARG A 37 -1.42 -4.83 -21.62
N LEU A 38 -2.00 -4.16 -22.65
CA LEU A 38 -1.27 -3.49 -23.73
C LEU A 38 -0.18 -2.51 -23.27
N ARG A 39 -0.28 -2.00 -22.02
CA ARG A 39 0.71 -1.10 -21.41
C ARG A 39 1.81 -1.81 -20.61
N GLY A 40 1.97 -3.12 -20.79
CA GLY A 40 3.01 -3.90 -20.13
C GLY A 40 2.74 -4.27 -18.67
N THR A 41 1.54 -4.02 -18.13
CA THR A 41 1.16 -4.53 -16.81
C THR A 41 0.85 -6.01 -16.90
N ARG A 42 1.53 -6.82 -16.07
CA ARG A 42 1.27 -8.24 -15.91
C ARG A 42 0.61 -8.51 -14.57
N PHE A 43 -0.37 -9.38 -14.57
CA PHE A 43 -0.99 -9.92 -13.37
C PHE A 43 -0.51 -11.35 -13.19
N VAL A 44 0.11 -11.60 -12.06
CA VAL A 44 0.76 -12.89 -11.76
C VAL A 44 0.06 -13.49 -10.56
N GLU A 45 -0.28 -14.78 -10.63
CA GLU A 45 -0.89 -15.47 -9.51
C GLU A 45 0.09 -15.64 -8.37
N LEU A 46 -0.37 -15.37 -7.15
CA LEU A 46 0.35 -15.65 -5.92
C LEU A 46 -0.55 -16.41 -4.96
N THR A 47 -0.15 -17.61 -4.56
CA THR A 47 -0.80 -18.35 -3.49
C THR A 47 -0.24 -17.90 -2.14
N PRO A 48 -1.00 -17.11 -1.35
CA PRO A 48 -0.49 -16.59 -0.09
C PRO A 48 -0.52 -17.65 1.00
N ARG A 49 0.52 -17.70 1.86
CA ARG A 49 0.49 -18.46 3.10
C ARG A 49 -0.30 -17.76 4.20
N SER A 50 -0.34 -16.42 4.14
CA SER A 50 -1.06 -15.52 5.04
C SER A 50 -1.46 -14.27 4.27
N ILE A 51 -2.61 -13.71 4.59
CA ILE A 51 -3.07 -12.43 4.03
C ILE A 51 -3.27 -11.38 5.10
N LEU A 52 -3.49 -11.80 6.35
CA LEU A 52 -3.69 -10.93 7.50
C LEU A 52 -2.43 -10.94 8.37
N ASN A 53 -1.63 -9.88 8.22
CA ASN A 53 -0.37 -9.72 8.93
C ASN A 53 -0.61 -9.01 10.27
N SER A 54 -0.03 -9.55 11.34
CA SER A 54 -0.20 -9.00 12.68
C SER A 54 0.64 -7.73 12.91
N PRO A 55 0.33 -6.94 13.97
CA PRO A 55 1.13 -5.80 14.39
C PRO A 55 2.62 -6.12 14.56
N GLU A 56 2.95 -7.26 15.14
CA GLU A 56 4.33 -7.70 15.38
C GLU A 56 5.08 -7.97 14.08
N GLN A 57 4.38 -8.42 13.03
CA GLN A 57 4.98 -8.70 11.72
C GLN A 57 5.22 -7.44 10.89
N THR A 58 4.44 -6.39 11.13
CA THR A 58 4.41 -5.18 10.29
C THR A 58 4.96 -3.93 10.97
N GLY A 59 5.09 -3.94 12.30
CA GLY A 59 5.48 -2.78 13.09
C GLY A 59 4.46 -1.65 13.10
N VAL A 60 3.19 -1.93 12.74
CA VAL A 60 2.08 -0.97 12.85
C VAL A 60 1.07 -1.45 13.89
N ASP A 61 0.22 -0.55 14.37
CA ASP A 61 -0.68 -0.80 15.50
C ASP A 61 -2.00 -1.50 15.12
N PHE A 62 -2.05 -2.14 13.95
CA PHE A 62 -3.23 -2.81 13.44
C PHE A 62 -2.85 -4.05 12.62
N TRP A 63 -3.81 -4.94 12.41
CA TRP A 63 -3.67 -6.04 11.48
C TRP A 63 -3.81 -5.54 10.05
N SER A 64 -2.83 -5.85 9.21
CA SER A 64 -2.76 -5.38 7.82
C SER A 64 -3.23 -6.45 6.86
N LEU A 65 -4.22 -6.12 6.01
CA LEU A 65 -4.74 -7.01 4.98
C LEU A 65 -4.58 -6.38 3.59
N ASN A 66 -3.87 -7.05 2.69
CA ASN A 66 -3.63 -6.58 1.34
C ASN A 66 -3.96 -7.67 0.31
N PRO A 67 -5.05 -7.51 -0.49
CA PRO A 67 -5.50 -8.51 -1.46
C PRO A 67 -4.54 -8.71 -2.64
N TYR A 68 -3.72 -7.72 -2.91
CA TYR A 68 -2.72 -7.69 -3.97
C TYR A 68 -1.34 -7.35 -3.43
N VAL A 69 -0.30 -7.53 -4.26
CA VAL A 69 1.01 -6.89 -4.08
C VAL A 69 1.32 -6.09 -5.34
N GLY A 70 1.74 -4.84 -5.18
CA GLY A 70 1.82 -3.86 -6.26
C GLY A 70 0.51 -3.08 -6.43
N CYS A 71 0.57 -1.97 -7.17
CA CYS A 71 -0.58 -1.09 -7.38
C CYS A 71 -0.48 -0.34 -8.71
N GLU A 72 -1.51 -0.44 -9.54
CA GLU A 72 -1.56 0.17 -10.87
C GLU A 72 -1.67 1.70 -10.85
N PHE A 73 -2.03 2.34 -9.72
CA PHE A 73 -2.25 3.79 -9.65
C PHE A 73 -0.99 4.63 -9.82
N GLY A 74 0.19 4.07 -9.49
CA GLY A 74 1.46 4.70 -9.77
C GLY A 74 1.70 6.02 -9.05
N CYS A 75 1.23 6.16 -7.82
CA CYS A 75 1.50 7.35 -7.01
C CYS A 75 3.00 7.49 -6.77
N THR A 76 3.55 8.68 -7.04
CA THR A 76 5.00 8.92 -6.97
C THR A 76 5.53 8.88 -5.53
N TYR A 77 4.69 9.19 -4.58
CA TYR A 77 4.98 9.22 -3.14
C TYR A 77 4.59 7.94 -2.38
N CYS A 78 4.20 6.85 -3.09
CA CYS A 78 3.67 5.65 -2.44
C CYS A 78 4.75 4.93 -1.63
N TYR A 79 4.57 4.89 -0.31
CA TYR A 79 5.50 4.19 0.58
C TYR A 79 5.45 2.66 0.42
N ALA A 80 4.33 2.11 -0.09
CA ALA A 80 4.11 0.66 -0.21
C ALA A 80 5.01 -0.04 -1.25
N ARG A 81 5.86 0.70 -1.96
CA ARG A 81 6.85 0.13 -2.91
C ARG A 81 7.79 -0.88 -2.24
N TYR A 82 8.10 -0.70 -0.96
CA TYR A 82 8.89 -1.67 -0.20
C TYR A 82 8.23 -3.06 -0.09
N ALA A 83 6.90 -3.10 0.00
CA ALA A 83 6.17 -4.37 0.14
C ALA A 83 6.29 -5.27 -1.10
N HIS A 84 6.39 -4.66 -2.28
CA HIS A 84 6.61 -5.37 -3.54
C HIS A 84 7.99 -6.05 -3.54
N ARG A 85 9.03 -5.32 -3.11
CA ARG A 85 10.39 -5.86 -2.99
C ARG A 85 10.41 -7.13 -2.13
N TYR A 86 9.82 -7.09 -0.93
CA TYR A 86 9.76 -8.26 -0.04
C TYR A 86 9.04 -9.45 -0.67
N ALA A 87 7.95 -9.21 -1.41
CA ALA A 87 7.23 -10.30 -2.07
C ALA A 87 8.07 -10.94 -3.18
N VAL A 88 8.78 -10.13 -3.95
CA VAL A 88 9.68 -10.59 -5.03
C VAL A 88 10.87 -11.36 -4.46
N GLU A 89 11.54 -10.84 -3.43
CA GLU A 89 12.66 -11.50 -2.75
C GLU A 89 12.24 -12.86 -2.18
N ARG A 90 11.13 -12.91 -1.45
CA ARG A 90 10.60 -14.18 -0.91
C ARG A 90 10.23 -15.20 -1.99
N ALA A 91 9.66 -14.75 -3.10
CA ALA A 91 9.30 -15.63 -4.21
C ALA A 91 10.55 -16.20 -4.90
N HIS A 92 11.60 -15.41 -5.02
CA HIS A 92 12.90 -15.83 -5.53
C HIS A 92 13.59 -16.82 -4.58
N ASP A 93 13.69 -16.49 -3.29
CA ASP A 93 14.29 -17.36 -2.27
C ASP A 93 13.56 -18.71 -2.14
N ALA A 94 12.25 -18.71 -2.38
CA ALA A 94 11.42 -19.92 -2.42
C ALA A 94 11.54 -20.70 -3.75
N GLY A 95 12.35 -20.23 -4.70
CA GLY A 95 12.51 -20.85 -6.02
C GLY A 95 11.26 -20.76 -6.92
N THR A 96 10.32 -19.86 -6.61
CA THR A 96 9.11 -19.64 -7.41
C THR A 96 9.30 -18.58 -8.50
N LEU A 97 10.35 -17.75 -8.40
CA LEU A 97 10.83 -16.87 -9.46
C LEU A 97 12.22 -17.35 -9.92
N SER A 98 12.42 -17.35 -11.24
CA SER A 98 13.76 -17.52 -11.82
C SER A 98 14.59 -16.25 -11.62
N ASP A 99 15.93 -16.38 -11.77
CA ASP A 99 16.85 -15.21 -11.73
C ASP A 99 16.50 -14.14 -12.76
N ALA A 100 16.02 -14.55 -13.94
CA ALA A 100 15.58 -13.62 -14.98
C ALA A 100 14.34 -12.83 -14.56
N GLU A 101 13.34 -13.52 -14.00
CA GLU A 101 12.12 -12.90 -13.48
C GLU A 101 12.40 -12.07 -12.24
N PHE A 102 13.28 -12.52 -11.35
CA PHE A 102 13.71 -11.72 -10.21
C PHE A 102 14.30 -10.38 -10.66
N ARG A 103 15.17 -10.38 -11.67
CA ARG A 103 15.70 -9.14 -12.26
C ARG A 103 14.61 -8.29 -12.90
N GLU A 104 13.67 -8.91 -13.65
CA GLU A 104 12.53 -8.20 -14.25
C GLU A 104 11.61 -7.58 -13.20
N PHE A 105 11.28 -8.32 -12.14
CA PHE A 105 10.36 -7.86 -11.08
C PHE A 105 11.02 -6.85 -10.14
N ARG A 106 12.33 -6.97 -9.93
CA ARG A 106 13.10 -5.98 -9.20
C ARG A 106 13.16 -4.66 -9.97
N GLY A 107 13.34 -4.73 -11.31
CA GLY A 107 13.50 -3.58 -12.20
C GLY A 107 14.82 -2.85 -11.96
N GLU A 108 15.20 -2.01 -12.90
CA GLU A 108 16.41 -1.18 -12.81
C GLU A 108 16.32 -0.18 -11.65
N HIS A 109 15.12 0.36 -11.40
CA HIS A 109 14.85 1.32 -10.33
C HIS A 109 13.93 0.79 -9.22
N GLY A 110 13.63 -0.50 -9.18
CA GLY A 110 12.84 -1.16 -8.12
C GLY A 110 11.39 -0.72 -7.97
N TRP A 111 11.02 0.47 -8.39
CA TRP A 111 9.66 1.03 -8.27
C TRP A 111 8.76 0.76 -9.48
N GLU A 112 9.33 0.50 -10.67
CA GLU A 112 8.55 0.24 -11.89
C GLU A 112 7.76 -1.07 -11.77
N ALA A 113 8.41 -2.09 -11.23
CA ALA A 113 7.78 -3.38 -10.99
C ALA A 113 6.55 -3.27 -10.08
N PHE A 114 6.60 -2.44 -9.04
CA PHE A 114 5.46 -2.17 -8.15
C PHE A 114 4.20 -1.72 -8.92
N GLU A 115 4.36 -0.99 -10.01
CA GLU A 115 3.26 -0.43 -10.78
C GLU A 115 2.81 -1.33 -11.94
N ARG A 116 3.64 -2.28 -12.36
CA ARG A 116 3.43 -3.07 -13.58
C ARG A 116 3.45 -4.58 -13.38
N ARG A 117 3.90 -5.06 -12.24
CA ARG A 117 3.93 -6.48 -11.87
C ARG A 117 3.05 -6.68 -10.65
N ILE A 118 1.79 -6.98 -10.90
CA ILE A 118 0.78 -7.06 -9.83
C ILE A 118 0.58 -8.54 -9.47
N PHE A 119 0.88 -8.88 -8.24
CA PHE A 119 0.56 -10.21 -7.73
C PHE A 119 -0.90 -10.25 -7.26
N VAL A 120 -1.64 -11.22 -7.75
CA VAL A 120 -3.04 -11.46 -7.44
C VAL A 120 -3.12 -12.67 -6.50
N LYS A 121 -3.65 -12.49 -5.32
CA LYS A 121 -3.76 -13.55 -4.32
C LYS A 121 -5.03 -14.40 -4.55
N GLU A 122 -5.03 -15.25 -5.58
CA GLU A 122 -6.22 -15.98 -6.03
C GLU A 122 -6.83 -16.87 -4.94
N ARG A 123 -6.02 -17.63 -4.20
CA ARG A 123 -6.48 -18.52 -3.13
C ARG A 123 -6.55 -17.82 -1.77
N VAL A 124 -7.05 -16.59 -1.79
CA VAL A 124 -7.05 -15.68 -0.64
C VAL A 124 -7.87 -16.22 0.54
N LEU A 125 -8.97 -16.92 0.27
CA LEU A 125 -9.89 -17.38 1.32
C LEU A 125 -9.28 -18.48 2.17
N ASP A 126 -8.51 -19.40 1.60
CA ASP A 126 -7.84 -20.48 2.33
C ASP A 126 -6.89 -19.91 3.41
N ALA A 127 -6.09 -18.90 3.01
CA ALA A 127 -5.20 -18.21 3.93
C ALA A 127 -5.97 -17.37 4.97
N LEU A 128 -7.04 -16.68 4.55
CA LEU A 128 -7.86 -15.85 5.42
C LEU A 128 -8.54 -16.65 6.54
N GLU A 129 -9.02 -17.88 6.27
CA GLU A 129 -9.61 -18.73 7.29
C GLU A 129 -8.63 -19.05 8.42
N SER A 130 -7.41 -19.42 8.07
CA SER A 130 -6.35 -19.66 9.05
C SER A 130 -5.99 -18.44 9.85
N ASP A 131 -5.86 -17.30 9.15
CA ASP A 131 -5.51 -16.01 9.74
C ASP A 131 -6.60 -15.49 10.68
N LEU A 132 -7.88 -15.63 10.32
CA LEU A 132 -9.00 -15.23 11.19
C LEU A 132 -9.04 -16.06 12.47
N ARG A 133 -8.78 -17.37 12.40
CA ARG A 133 -8.65 -18.19 13.63
C ARG A 133 -7.55 -17.67 14.54
N ARG A 134 -6.39 -17.29 13.97
CA ARG A 134 -5.29 -16.67 14.72
C ARG A 134 -5.71 -15.32 15.30
N TYR A 135 -6.30 -14.44 14.49
CA TYR A 135 -6.78 -13.13 14.89
C TYR A 135 -7.74 -13.19 16.07
N PHE A 136 -8.76 -14.05 16.00
CA PHE A 136 -9.75 -14.21 17.10
C PHE A 136 -9.17 -14.81 18.37
N ARG A 137 -8.13 -15.62 18.26
CA ARG A 137 -7.43 -16.20 19.41
C ARG A 137 -6.55 -15.17 20.14
N THR A 138 -5.93 -14.28 19.41
CA THR A 138 -4.93 -13.32 19.95
C THR A 138 -5.52 -11.97 20.32
N ASN A 139 -6.75 -11.67 19.90
CA ASN A 139 -7.38 -10.38 20.18
C ASN A 139 -8.57 -10.52 21.12
N ALA A 140 -8.67 -9.57 22.07
CA ALA A 140 -9.81 -9.46 22.97
C ALA A 140 -11.14 -9.34 22.20
N ARG A 141 -12.25 -9.68 22.86
CA ARG A 141 -13.57 -9.45 22.29
C ARG A 141 -14.02 -8.01 22.57
N GLY A 142 -14.78 -7.44 21.63
CA GLY A 142 -15.44 -6.13 21.83
C GLY A 142 -14.70 -4.95 21.17
N PRO A 143 -15.03 -3.71 21.57
CA PRO A 143 -14.58 -2.49 20.91
C PRO A 143 -13.06 -2.23 21.04
N GLU A 144 -12.38 -2.90 21.97
CA GLU A 144 -10.92 -2.83 22.12
C GLU A 144 -10.16 -3.78 21.18
N ARG A 145 -10.88 -4.50 20.30
CA ARG A 145 -10.25 -5.42 19.35
C ARG A 145 -9.40 -4.63 18.35
N THR A 146 -8.14 -5.05 18.20
CA THR A 146 -7.19 -4.44 17.26
C THR A 146 -7.77 -4.39 15.85
N PRO A 147 -7.78 -3.25 15.17
CA PRO A 147 -8.37 -3.12 13.85
C PRO A 147 -7.72 -4.00 12.78
N ILE A 148 -8.51 -4.40 11.80
CA ILE A 148 -8.04 -4.95 10.52
C ILE A 148 -8.12 -3.82 9.49
N VAL A 149 -6.97 -3.39 8.95
CA VAL A 149 -6.91 -2.33 7.95
C VAL A 149 -6.56 -2.92 6.58
N ILE A 150 -7.46 -2.71 5.63
CA ILE A 150 -7.36 -3.21 4.26
C ILE A 150 -6.83 -2.09 3.35
N GLY A 151 -5.78 -2.37 2.56
CA GLY A 151 -5.24 -1.40 1.62
C GLY A 151 -4.08 -0.58 2.15
N THR A 152 -3.29 -1.13 3.05
CA THR A 152 -2.11 -0.46 3.63
C THR A 152 -0.87 -0.54 2.74
N ALA A 153 -0.72 -1.58 1.90
CA ALA A 153 0.43 -1.77 1.02
C ALA A 153 0.05 -1.98 -0.46
N THR A 154 -1.20 -1.78 -0.79
CA THR A 154 -1.75 -1.76 -2.15
C THR A 154 -3.07 -1.00 -2.13
N ASP A 155 -3.61 -0.60 -3.28
CA ASP A 155 -5.02 -0.18 -3.30
C ASP A 155 -5.92 -1.41 -3.52
N PRO A 156 -6.82 -1.74 -2.58
CA PRO A 156 -7.67 -2.94 -2.68
C PRO A 156 -8.68 -2.85 -3.82
N TYR A 157 -8.97 -1.66 -4.33
CA TYR A 157 -9.87 -1.41 -5.44
C TYR A 157 -9.15 -0.86 -6.68
N GLN A 158 -7.85 -1.13 -6.82
CA GLN A 158 -7.12 -0.83 -8.05
C GLN A 158 -7.80 -1.47 -9.29
N PRO A 159 -7.48 -1.06 -10.53
CA PRO A 159 -8.15 -1.57 -11.71
C PRO A 159 -8.23 -3.10 -11.83
N ALA A 160 -7.25 -3.83 -11.29
CA ALA A 160 -7.25 -5.31 -11.21
C ALA A 160 -8.52 -5.86 -10.53
N GLU A 161 -9.03 -5.18 -9.50
CA GLU A 161 -10.19 -5.61 -8.72
C GLU A 161 -11.50 -5.69 -9.54
N ARG A 162 -11.59 -4.98 -10.68
CA ARG A 162 -12.73 -5.12 -11.60
C ARG A 162 -12.85 -6.53 -12.15
N ARG A 163 -11.72 -7.17 -12.40
CA ARG A 163 -11.64 -8.51 -12.98
C ARG A 163 -11.57 -9.59 -11.90
N PHE A 164 -10.59 -9.49 -10.99
CA PHE A 164 -10.23 -10.58 -10.10
C PHE A 164 -11.13 -10.67 -8.85
N ARG A 165 -11.75 -9.57 -8.43
CA ARG A 165 -12.70 -9.49 -7.31
C ARG A 165 -12.18 -10.08 -5.99
N ILE A 166 -10.87 -9.99 -5.75
CA ILE A 166 -10.23 -10.53 -4.55
C ILE A 166 -10.70 -9.79 -3.30
N THR A 167 -10.75 -8.46 -3.36
CA THR A 167 -11.24 -7.62 -2.27
C THR A 167 -12.68 -7.96 -1.92
N ARG A 168 -13.54 -8.06 -2.93
CA ARG A 168 -14.95 -8.42 -2.71
C ARG A 168 -15.08 -9.77 -2.02
N ARG A 169 -14.36 -10.81 -2.45
CA ARG A 169 -14.37 -12.14 -1.81
C ARG A 169 -13.93 -12.08 -0.34
N VAL A 170 -12.88 -11.28 -0.05
CA VAL A 170 -12.42 -11.03 1.32
C VAL A 170 -13.52 -10.37 2.16
N LEU A 171 -14.14 -9.31 1.64
CA LEU A 171 -15.20 -8.59 2.36
C LEU A 171 -16.44 -9.46 2.61
N GLU A 172 -16.87 -10.27 1.63
CA GLU A 172 -17.95 -11.24 1.78
C GLU A 172 -17.66 -12.26 2.90
N ARG A 173 -16.40 -12.65 3.06
CA ARG A 173 -15.99 -13.52 4.17
C ARG A 173 -16.00 -12.78 5.51
N LEU A 174 -15.52 -11.53 5.55
CA LEU A 174 -15.54 -10.70 6.77
C LEU A 174 -16.96 -10.36 7.21
N ALA A 175 -17.90 -10.20 6.28
CA ALA A 175 -19.32 -9.95 6.58
C ALA A 175 -20.00 -11.06 7.36
N ARG A 176 -19.42 -12.26 7.38
CA ARG A 176 -19.88 -13.40 8.20
C ARG A 176 -19.28 -13.43 9.60
N CYS A 177 -18.37 -12.52 9.91
CA CYS A 177 -17.76 -12.37 11.21
C CYS A 177 -18.51 -11.34 12.05
N GLU A 178 -18.33 -11.41 13.38
CA GLU A 178 -18.92 -10.47 14.33
C GLU A 178 -17.87 -9.74 15.13
N ALA A 179 -18.22 -8.54 15.56
CA ALA A 179 -17.39 -7.70 16.43
C ALA A 179 -15.97 -7.46 15.89
N LEU A 180 -15.82 -7.29 14.57
CA LEU A 180 -14.60 -6.83 13.96
C LEU A 180 -14.52 -5.30 14.01
N ASN A 181 -13.30 -4.77 13.96
CA ASN A 181 -12.99 -3.39 13.62
C ASN A 181 -12.34 -3.39 12.23
N VAL A 182 -13.03 -2.93 11.19
CA VAL A 182 -12.54 -2.98 9.81
C VAL A 182 -12.34 -1.57 9.26
N GLY A 183 -11.12 -1.26 8.84
CA GLY A 183 -10.77 -0.04 8.09
C GLY A 183 -10.45 -0.38 6.64
N ILE A 184 -10.95 0.40 5.69
CA ILE A 184 -10.60 0.24 4.27
C ILE A 184 -10.04 1.56 3.75
N ILE A 185 -8.85 1.52 3.12
CA ILE A 185 -8.21 2.69 2.52
C ILE A 185 -8.17 2.50 1.01
N THR A 186 -8.72 3.45 0.25
CA THR A 186 -8.69 3.38 -1.21
C THR A 186 -8.77 4.77 -1.88
N LYS A 187 -8.23 4.87 -3.08
CA LYS A 187 -8.42 5.99 -4.02
C LYS A 187 -9.54 5.72 -5.03
N SER A 188 -10.04 4.49 -5.05
CA SER A 188 -10.88 4.01 -6.14
C SER A 188 -12.36 4.24 -5.90
N PRO A 189 -13.09 4.82 -6.86
CA PRO A 189 -14.55 4.88 -6.81
C PRO A 189 -15.22 3.49 -6.96
N LEU A 190 -14.43 2.47 -7.34
CA LEU A 190 -14.92 1.09 -7.49
C LEU A 190 -15.48 0.51 -6.18
N ILE A 191 -15.04 1.02 -5.02
CA ILE A 191 -15.57 0.60 -3.71
C ILE A 191 -17.09 0.76 -3.61
N ALA A 192 -17.68 1.74 -4.32
CA ALA A 192 -19.14 1.93 -4.35
C ALA A 192 -19.91 0.76 -5.01
N ARG A 193 -19.21 -0.15 -5.73
CA ARG A 193 -19.78 -1.40 -6.24
C ARG A 193 -20.21 -2.35 -5.12
N ASP A 194 -19.46 -2.32 -4.02
CA ASP A 194 -19.56 -3.31 -2.94
C ASP A 194 -20.31 -2.78 -1.70
N VAL A 195 -21.14 -1.74 -1.88
CA VAL A 195 -21.97 -1.14 -0.81
C VAL A 195 -22.82 -2.19 -0.11
N ASP A 196 -23.34 -3.18 -0.83
CA ASP A 196 -24.12 -4.29 -0.29
C ASP A 196 -23.34 -5.04 0.78
N VAL A 197 -22.10 -5.41 0.48
CA VAL A 197 -21.21 -6.14 1.41
C VAL A 197 -20.74 -5.25 2.56
N LEU A 198 -20.44 -3.98 2.28
CA LEU A 198 -20.02 -3.02 3.31
C LEU A 198 -21.13 -2.81 4.36
N ARG A 199 -22.39 -2.76 3.92
CA ARG A 199 -23.55 -2.69 4.83
C ARG A 199 -23.69 -3.97 5.67
N ALA A 200 -23.53 -5.14 5.05
CA ALA A 200 -23.59 -6.43 5.77
C ALA A 200 -22.49 -6.53 6.83
N ILE A 201 -21.26 -6.01 6.58
CA ILE A 201 -20.23 -5.92 7.61
C ILE A 201 -20.68 -5.02 8.76
N ARG A 202 -21.28 -3.85 8.45
CA ARG A 202 -21.72 -2.89 9.48
C ARG A 202 -22.83 -3.38 10.39
N GLU A 203 -23.62 -4.32 9.95
CA GLU A 203 -24.68 -4.92 10.78
C GLU A 203 -24.10 -5.73 11.97
N ARG A 204 -22.87 -6.20 11.86
CA ARG A 204 -22.22 -7.11 12.82
C ARG A 204 -20.89 -6.63 13.37
N SER A 205 -20.33 -5.59 12.78
CA SER A 205 -18.94 -5.13 13.02
C SER A 205 -18.83 -3.62 12.82
N ASP A 206 -17.79 -3.01 13.38
CA ASP A 206 -17.44 -1.63 13.06
C ASP A 206 -16.71 -1.58 11.72
N LEU A 207 -17.12 -0.64 10.87
CA LEU A 207 -16.52 -0.42 9.55
C LEU A 207 -16.32 1.07 9.29
N GLU A 208 -15.11 1.43 8.88
CA GLU A 208 -14.77 2.75 8.37
C GLU A 208 -14.15 2.66 6.99
N VAL A 209 -14.55 3.57 6.08
CA VAL A 209 -13.96 3.68 4.75
C VAL A 209 -13.24 5.03 4.63
N HIS A 210 -11.96 4.98 4.28
CA HIS A 210 -11.10 6.13 4.09
C HIS A 210 -10.85 6.33 2.59
N ILE A 211 -11.48 7.35 1.99
CA ILE A 211 -11.18 7.75 0.62
C ILE A 211 -9.92 8.61 0.64
N SER A 212 -8.85 8.13 -0.01
CA SER A 212 -7.58 8.84 -0.07
C SER A 212 -7.65 9.96 -1.12
N LEU A 213 -7.46 11.20 -0.68
CA LEU A 213 -7.42 12.38 -1.54
C LEU A 213 -6.52 13.45 -0.93
N ILE A 214 -5.44 13.82 -1.65
CA ILE A 214 -4.45 14.80 -1.17
C ILE A 214 -4.60 16.19 -1.77
N SER A 215 -5.46 16.33 -2.78
CA SER A 215 -5.77 17.60 -3.45
C SER A 215 -7.11 17.53 -4.17
N VAL A 216 -7.83 18.64 -4.22
CA VAL A 216 -8.98 18.83 -5.12
C VAL A 216 -8.55 19.32 -6.51
N ASP A 217 -7.29 19.73 -6.67
CA ASP A 217 -6.71 20.10 -7.95
C ASP A 217 -6.40 18.87 -8.80
N ALA A 218 -7.15 18.71 -9.89
CA ALA A 218 -7.02 17.58 -10.80
C ALA A 218 -5.68 17.57 -11.56
N ALA A 219 -5.10 18.75 -11.86
CA ALA A 219 -3.83 18.85 -12.55
C ALA A 219 -2.68 18.40 -11.65
N LEU A 220 -2.68 18.81 -10.38
CA LEU A 220 -1.73 18.36 -9.38
C LEU A 220 -1.86 16.83 -9.17
N ILE A 221 -3.08 16.31 -9.00
CA ILE A 221 -3.30 14.87 -8.84
C ILE A 221 -2.75 14.10 -10.05
N LYS A 222 -3.02 14.55 -11.28
CA LYS A 222 -2.50 13.89 -12.47
C LYS A 222 -0.96 13.84 -12.50
N ARG A 223 -0.29 14.87 -11.98
CA ARG A 223 1.17 14.94 -11.91
C ARG A 223 1.76 13.95 -10.89
N VAL A 224 1.19 13.87 -9.70
CA VAL A 224 1.75 13.07 -8.60
C VAL A 224 1.11 11.70 -8.45
N GLU A 225 -0.04 11.45 -9.09
CA GLU A 225 -0.81 10.19 -9.07
C GLU A 225 -1.33 9.83 -10.48
N ALA A 226 -0.42 9.64 -11.41
CA ALA A 226 -0.66 9.66 -12.86
C ALA A 226 -1.83 8.78 -13.37
N ARG A 227 -2.14 7.67 -12.69
CA ARG A 227 -3.16 6.69 -13.11
C ARG A 227 -4.30 6.54 -12.10
N SER A 228 -4.32 7.36 -11.07
CA SER A 228 -5.38 7.30 -10.07
C SER A 228 -6.65 8.05 -10.53
N PRO A 229 -7.81 7.73 -9.95
CA PRO A 229 -9.06 8.43 -10.25
C PRO A 229 -9.00 9.93 -9.92
N THR A 230 -9.77 10.73 -10.63
CA THR A 230 -9.84 12.18 -10.40
C THR A 230 -10.44 12.53 -9.04
N PRO A 231 -10.14 13.70 -8.46
CA PRO A 231 -10.72 14.16 -7.21
C PRO A 231 -12.26 14.10 -7.20
N ALA A 232 -12.90 14.59 -8.26
CA ALA A 232 -14.35 14.59 -8.37
C ALA A 232 -14.96 13.17 -8.34
N THR A 233 -14.30 12.16 -8.93
CA THR A 233 -14.81 10.79 -8.89
C THR A 233 -14.64 10.15 -7.51
N ARG A 234 -13.59 10.51 -6.78
CA ARG A 234 -13.39 10.05 -5.38
C ARG A 234 -14.41 10.68 -4.44
N LEU A 235 -14.71 11.96 -4.58
CA LEU A 235 -15.73 12.65 -3.77
C LEU A 235 -17.14 12.08 -4.05
N ARG A 236 -17.49 11.84 -5.31
CA ARG A 236 -18.75 11.15 -5.64
C ARG A 236 -18.84 9.73 -5.06
N ALA A 237 -17.74 9.02 -4.95
CA ALA A 237 -17.72 7.71 -4.28
C ALA A 237 -17.96 7.87 -2.78
N LEU A 238 -17.34 8.87 -2.15
CA LEU A 238 -17.58 9.20 -0.74
C LEU A 238 -19.05 9.53 -0.48
N GLU A 239 -19.67 10.40 -1.28
CA GLU A 239 -21.09 10.72 -1.21
C GLU A 239 -21.99 9.47 -1.26
N LYS A 240 -21.72 8.57 -2.22
CA LYS A 240 -22.47 7.31 -2.36
C LYS A 240 -22.33 6.41 -1.14
N LEU A 241 -21.13 6.30 -0.57
CA LEU A 241 -20.89 5.51 0.64
C LEU A 241 -21.66 6.09 1.84
N VAL A 242 -21.58 7.40 2.03
CA VAL A 242 -22.28 8.09 3.12
C VAL A 242 -23.79 7.98 2.97
N ALA A 243 -24.32 8.19 1.76
CA ALA A 243 -25.75 8.03 1.45
C ALA A 243 -26.24 6.60 1.70
N ALA A 244 -25.38 5.60 1.49
CA ALA A 244 -25.66 4.20 1.79
C ALA A 244 -25.53 3.86 3.30
N GLY A 245 -25.27 4.84 4.14
CA GLY A 245 -25.10 4.67 5.59
C GLY A 245 -23.73 4.15 6.01
N VAL A 246 -22.73 4.03 5.13
CA VAL A 246 -21.38 3.62 5.48
C VAL A 246 -20.66 4.79 6.16
N ARG A 247 -19.98 4.54 7.30
CA ARG A 247 -19.11 5.53 7.93
C ARG A 247 -17.88 5.73 7.04
N ALA A 248 -17.87 6.82 6.28
CA ALA A 248 -16.80 7.13 5.34
C ALA A 248 -16.28 8.56 5.52
N GLY A 249 -15.01 8.78 5.21
CA GLY A 249 -14.35 10.08 5.31
C GLY A 249 -13.12 10.18 4.43
N LEU A 250 -12.41 11.30 4.51
CA LEU A 250 -11.16 11.51 3.78
C LEU A 250 -9.93 11.16 4.61
N ILE A 251 -8.94 10.58 3.91
CA ILE A 251 -7.57 10.52 4.39
C ILE A 251 -6.68 11.34 3.46
N VAL A 252 -6.15 12.45 3.98
CA VAL A 252 -5.22 13.38 3.32
C VAL A 252 -3.79 12.96 3.68
N ALA A 253 -3.38 11.83 3.16
CA ALA A 253 -2.06 11.25 3.40
C ALA A 253 -1.43 10.74 2.10
N PRO A 254 -0.27 11.33 1.73
CA PRO A 254 0.46 12.35 2.47
C PRO A 254 0.03 13.79 2.18
N VAL A 255 0.20 14.67 3.16
CA VAL A 255 0.35 16.10 2.90
C VAL A 255 1.77 16.33 2.41
N LEU A 256 1.93 16.96 1.24
CA LEU A 256 3.21 17.23 0.59
C LEU A 256 3.73 18.62 1.04
N PRO A 257 4.87 18.70 1.77
CA PRO A 257 5.40 19.98 2.26
C PRO A 257 5.67 21.00 1.15
N GLY A 258 5.13 22.19 1.26
CA GLY A 258 5.28 23.26 0.26
C GLY A 258 4.45 23.10 -1.02
N ILE A 259 3.64 22.01 -1.13
CA ILE A 259 2.82 21.72 -2.31
C ILE A 259 1.33 21.64 -1.93
N THR A 260 0.99 20.89 -0.84
CA THR A 260 -0.40 20.67 -0.44
C THR A 260 -0.64 21.04 1.03
N ASP A 261 0.30 21.73 1.66
CA ASP A 261 0.26 22.02 3.10
C ASP A 261 -0.13 23.46 3.45
N ASP A 262 -0.34 24.33 2.46
CA ASP A 262 -0.87 25.67 2.73
C ASP A 262 -2.32 25.62 3.21
N VAL A 263 -2.74 26.72 3.86
CA VAL A 263 -4.06 26.80 4.50
C VAL A 263 -5.19 26.71 3.48
N ALA A 264 -5.06 27.40 2.34
CA ALA A 264 -6.12 27.44 1.33
C ALA A 264 -6.34 26.06 0.69
N HIS A 265 -5.25 25.33 0.43
CA HIS A 265 -5.31 23.98 -0.13
C HIS A 265 -5.99 23.00 0.84
N LEU A 266 -5.58 23.01 2.11
CA LEU A 266 -6.20 22.15 3.13
C LEU A 266 -7.67 22.53 3.36
N GLU A 267 -8.00 23.83 3.43
CA GLU A 267 -9.40 24.29 3.54
C GLU A 267 -10.29 23.82 2.39
N ALA A 268 -9.76 23.84 1.16
CA ALA A 268 -10.50 23.35 -0.01
C ALA A 268 -10.81 21.84 0.12
N LEU A 269 -9.87 21.03 0.60
CA LEU A 269 -10.09 19.62 0.90
C LEU A 269 -11.13 19.40 2.00
N PHE A 270 -11.02 20.14 3.11
CA PHE A 270 -11.96 20.03 4.23
C PHE A 270 -13.37 20.44 3.84
N ARG A 271 -13.51 21.49 3.02
CA ARG A 271 -14.78 21.92 2.46
C ARG A 271 -15.38 20.84 1.56
N ALA A 272 -14.59 20.33 0.61
CA ALA A 272 -15.05 19.26 -0.28
C ALA A 272 -15.44 17.99 0.48
N ALA A 273 -14.73 17.65 1.56
CA ALA A 273 -15.06 16.54 2.43
C ALA A 273 -16.42 16.75 3.12
N ARG A 274 -16.62 17.94 3.70
CA ARG A 274 -17.88 18.30 4.37
C ARG A 274 -19.05 18.27 3.38
N ASP A 275 -18.88 18.87 2.21
CA ASP A 275 -19.91 18.96 1.18
C ASP A 275 -20.29 17.57 0.63
N ALA A 276 -19.34 16.63 0.58
CA ALA A 276 -19.57 15.21 0.27
C ALA A 276 -20.12 14.39 1.47
N GLY A 277 -20.40 15.01 2.61
CA GLY A 277 -20.96 14.37 3.79
C GLY A 277 -19.99 13.49 4.58
N ALA A 278 -18.67 13.67 4.42
CA ALA A 278 -17.67 12.93 5.16
C ALA A 278 -17.92 12.95 6.68
N ARG A 279 -17.65 11.84 7.34
CA ARG A 279 -17.80 11.71 8.78
C ARG A 279 -16.54 12.06 9.57
N PHE A 280 -15.39 12.05 8.90
CA PHE A 280 -14.09 12.43 9.46
C PHE A 280 -13.14 12.87 8.35
N VAL A 281 -12.08 13.58 8.73
CA VAL A 281 -10.93 13.90 7.86
C VAL A 281 -9.66 13.68 8.67
N HIS A 282 -8.80 12.79 8.18
CA HIS A 282 -7.46 12.56 8.74
C HIS A 282 -6.40 13.10 7.79
N ALA A 283 -5.30 13.62 8.32
CA ALA A 283 -4.19 14.08 7.52
C ALA A 283 -2.85 13.69 8.16
N GLY A 284 -1.90 13.33 7.32
CA GLY A 284 -0.57 12.96 7.75
C GLY A 284 0.52 13.41 6.78
N PRO A 285 1.73 13.72 7.28
CA PRO A 285 2.82 14.21 6.45
C PRO A 285 3.44 13.11 5.58
N LEU A 286 4.12 13.54 4.53
CA LEU A 286 4.87 12.67 3.62
C LEU A 286 5.98 11.90 4.36
N ARG A 287 6.14 10.63 3.98
CA ARG A 287 7.28 9.78 4.33
C ARG A 287 8.06 9.42 3.08
N LEU A 288 9.34 9.79 3.03
CA LEU A 288 10.25 9.52 1.91
C LEU A 288 11.27 8.45 2.30
N TYR A 289 10.88 7.18 2.20
CA TYR A 289 11.82 6.06 2.22
C TYR A 289 12.66 6.05 0.93
N ALA A 290 13.79 5.33 0.90
CA ALA A 290 14.70 5.32 -0.25
C ALA A 290 13.98 5.07 -1.59
N ALA A 291 13.24 3.97 -1.71
CA ALA A 291 12.50 3.63 -2.95
C ALA A 291 11.40 4.64 -3.33
N VAL A 292 10.89 5.42 -2.36
CA VAL A 292 9.94 6.51 -2.63
C VAL A 292 10.69 7.75 -3.13
N ARG A 293 11.84 8.02 -2.55
CA ARG A 293 12.69 9.16 -2.92
C ARG A 293 13.10 9.09 -4.39
N ASP A 294 13.56 7.92 -4.84
CA ASP A 294 13.98 7.69 -6.23
C ASP A 294 12.85 7.96 -7.24
N ARG A 295 11.61 7.72 -6.85
CA ARG A 295 10.44 7.96 -7.70
C ARG A 295 9.88 9.37 -7.59
N PHE A 296 9.95 9.98 -6.40
CA PHE A 296 9.34 11.28 -6.11
C PHE A 296 10.22 12.45 -6.51
N LEU A 297 11.54 12.37 -6.28
CA LEU A 297 12.45 13.48 -6.58
C LEU A 297 12.45 13.90 -8.04
N PRO A 298 12.47 13.02 -9.05
CA PRO A 298 12.38 13.46 -10.45
C PRO A 298 11.10 14.25 -10.75
N VAL A 299 9.96 13.87 -10.17
CA VAL A 299 8.70 14.59 -10.33
C VAL A 299 8.75 15.96 -9.61
N LEU A 300 9.46 16.02 -8.47
CA LEU A 300 9.68 17.28 -7.77
C LEU A 300 10.60 18.20 -8.58
N GLU A 301 11.68 17.67 -9.17
CA GLU A 301 12.61 18.40 -10.02
C GLU A 301 11.93 19.00 -11.26
N GLU A 302 11.07 18.22 -11.90
CA GLU A 302 10.31 18.67 -13.07
C GLU A 302 9.22 19.69 -12.73
N GLY A 303 8.46 19.45 -11.66
CA GLY A 303 7.26 20.23 -11.35
C GLY A 303 7.42 21.31 -10.30
N PHE A 304 8.43 21.23 -9.44
CA PHE A 304 8.63 22.07 -8.26
C PHE A 304 10.12 22.28 -7.96
N PRO A 305 10.91 22.77 -8.93
CA PRO A 305 12.38 22.84 -8.82
C PRO A 305 12.87 23.62 -7.59
N ASP A 306 12.16 24.68 -7.19
CA ASP A 306 12.49 25.51 -6.02
C ASP A 306 12.38 24.76 -4.68
N LEU A 307 11.66 23.63 -4.65
CA LEU A 307 11.50 22.83 -3.45
C LEU A 307 12.56 21.73 -3.30
N VAL A 308 13.30 21.40 -4.35
CA VAL A 308 14.22 20.24 -4.38
C VAL A 308 15.26 20.30 -3.25
N ALA A 309 15.95 21.44 -3.12
CA ALA A 309 16.97 21.62 -2.08
C ALA A 309 16.37 21.51 -0.68
N ARG A 310 15.17 22.06 -0.47
CA ARG A 310 14.45 21.98 0.83
C ARG A 310 14.05 20.55 1.17
N TYR A 311 13.58 19.77 0.18
CA TYR A 311 13.23 18.37 0.38
C TYR A 311 14.47 17.52 0.69
N ARG A 312 15.56 17.69 -0.07
CA ARG A 312 16.80 16.96 0.20
C ARG A 312 17.31 17.21 1.62
N HIS A 313 17.33 18.47 2.07
CA HIS A 313 17.73 18.83 3.42
C HIS A 313 16.75 18.31 4.50
N ALA A 314 15.43 18.49 4.30
CA ALA A 314 14.42 18.08 5.29
C ALA A 314 14.37 16.57 5.54
N TYR A 315 14.74 15.76 4.54
CA TYR A 315 14.72 14.29 4.60
C TYR A 315 16.13 13.67 4.64
N GLU A 316 17.15 14.47 4.89
CA GLU A 316 18.52 13.98 5.07
C GLU A 316 18.59 13.09 6.33
N GLY A 317 19.08 11.84 6.16
CA GLY A 317 19.20 10.88 7.25
C GLY A 317 17.89 10.42 7.90
N ARG A 318 16.73 10.74 7.30
CA ARG A 318 15.40 10.37 7.85
C ARG A 318 14.38 10.11 6.75
N SER A 319 13.35 9.34 7.08
CA SER A 319 12.21 9.10 6.19
C SER A 319 10.99 9.99 6.48
N GLY A 320 10.89 10.59 7.66
CA GLY A 320 9.81 11.47 8.04
C GLY A 320 10.18 12.96 7.98
N VAL A 321 9.18 13.83 7.99
CA VAL A 321 9.37 15.28 8.11
C VAL A 321 9.99 15.65 9.47
N PRO A 322 10.64 16.83 9.58
CA PRO A 322 11.12 17.34 10.89
C PRO A 322 9.98 17.38 11.91
N PRO A 323 10.26 17.04 13.20
CA PRO A 323 9.21 17.01 14.25
C PRO A 323 8.46 18.33 14.43
N ALA A 324 9.15 19.47 14.27
CA ALA A 324 8.52 20.80 14.34
C ALA A 324 7.46 20.98 13.25
N TYR A 325 7.75 20.55 12.02
CA TYR A 325 6.80 20.58 10.91
C TYR A 325 5.60 19.65 11.19
N ALA A 326 5.86 18.42 11.66
CA ALA A 326 4.80 17.47 11.98
C ALA A 326 3.82 18.03 13.03
N ARG A 327 4.34 18.67 14.09
CA ARG A 327 3.52 19.34 15.11
C ARG A 327 2.72 20.51 14.55
N ALA A 328 3.32 21.35 13.71
CA ALA A 328 2.65 22.49 13.09
C ALA A 328 1.52 22.03 12.15
N LEU A 329 1.75 20.98 11.34
CA LEU A 329 0.73 20.39 10.50
C LEU A 329 -0.42 19.80 11.33
N ALA A 330 -0.12 19.04 12.37
CA ALA A 330 -1.14 18.47 13.25
C ALA A 330 -2.00 19.55 13.92
N ALA A 331 -1.39 20.63 14.40
CA ALA A 331 -2.13 21.77 14.97
C ALA A 331 -3.04 22.46 13.93
N ARG A 332 -2.56 22.61 12.69
CA ARG A 332 -3.35 23.16 11.57
C ARG A 332 -4.55 22.26 11.25
N VAL A 333 -4.31 20.97 11.11
CA VAL A 333 -5.36 19.96 10.85
C VAL A 333 -6.42 19.99 11.95
N LYS A 334 -6.01 20.02 13.23
CA LYS A 334 -6.93 20.11 14.36
C LYS A 334 -7.82 21.37 14.33
N LYS A 335 -7.25 22.53 13.96
CA LYS A 335 -8.02 23.76 13.77
C LYS A 335 -9.04 23.64 12.63
N LEU A 336 -8.66 22.99 11.52
CA LEU A 336 -9.57 22.77 10.41
C LEU A 336 -10.66 21.76 10.75
N GLN A 337 -10.34 20.68 11.46
CA GLN A 337 -11.35 19.74 11.97
C GLN A 337 -12.41 20.47 12.79
N ALA A 338 -11.99 21.26 13.79
CA ALA A 338 -12.91 22.05 14.61
C ALA A 338 -13.75 23.04 13.78
N ARG A 339 -13.12 23.77 12.85
CA ARG A 339 -13.80 24.76 11.99
C ARG A 339 -14.85 24.15 11.06
N PHE A 340 -14.58 22.98 10.52
CA PHE A 340 -15.47 22.29 9.59
C PHE A 340 -16.40 21.26 10.26
N GLY A 341 -16.39 21.16 11.59
CA GLY A 341 -17.27 20.29 12.37
C GLY A 341 -16.89 18.79 12.30
N PHE A 342 -15.63 18.49 11.99
CA PHE A 342 -15.14 17.11 12.03
C PHE A 342 -14.65 16.72 13.43
N PRO A 343 -14.84 15.46 13.84
CA PRO A 343 -14.32 14.97 15.10
C PRO A 343 -12.80 15.00 15.11
N ILE A 344 -12.24 15.32 16.28
CA ILE A 344 -10.79 15.32 16.51
C ILE A 344 -10.43 13.96 17.08
N ASN A 345 -9.51 13.24 16.46
CA ASN A 345 -9.03 11.90 16.89
C ASN A 345 -10.15 10.85 17.03
N ASP A 346 -11.09 10.80 16.08
CA ASP A 346 -12.21 9.85 16.11
C ASP A 346 -12.11 8.74 15.06
N GLY A 347 -11.00 8.64 14.36
CA GLY A 347 -10.76 7.55 13.42
C GLY A 347 -10.46 6.23 14.11
N MET A 348 -10.72 5.11 13.43
CA MET A 348 -10.42 3.77 13.94
C MET A 348 -8.95 3.65 14.38
N VAL A 349 -8.02 4.20 13.60
CA VAL A 349 -6.58 4.21 13.91
C VAL A 349 -6.26 5.15 15.08
N ASP A 350 -6.99 6.27 15.24
CA ASP A 350 -6.78 7.20 16.34
C ASP A 350 -7.35 6.70 17.66
N ARG A 351 -8.40 5.89 17.63
CA ARG A 351 -8.99 5.24 18.81
C ARG A 351 -8.11 4.14 19.36
N TYR A 352 -7.38 3.46 18.49
CA TYR A 352 -6.39 2.46 18.87
C TYR A 352 -5.04 3.12 19.10
N ARG A 353 -4.74 3.48 20.34
CA ARG A 353 -3.40 3.92 20.76
C ARG A 353 -2.69 2.74 21.41
N PRO A 354 -1.51 2.32 20.93
CA PRO A 354 -0.74 1.30 21.60
C PRO A 354 -0.37 1.78 23.00
N ARG A 355 -0.47 0.91 23.98
CA ARG A 355 -0.05 1.21 25.38
C ARG A 355 1.47 1.38 25.50
N HIS A 356 2.21 0.97 24.48
CA HIS A 356 3.66 1.16 24.36
C HIS A 356 3.99 1.69 22.97
N ALA A 357 4.84 2.72 22.93
CA ALA A 357 5.42 3.14 21.65
C ALA A 357 6.11 1.92 21.03
N PRO A 358 5.86 1.60 19.75
CA PRO A 358 6.59 0.53 19.10
C PRO A 358 8.06 0.87 19.23
N VAL A 359 8.84 -0.08 19.73
CA VAL A 359 10.29 -0.05 19.54
C VAL A 359 10.43 -0.11 18.02
N GLN A 360 10.75 0.99 17.42
CA GLN A 360 11.05 1.10 16.01
C GLN A 360 12.29 0.23 15.81
N GLY A 361 12.03 -1.05 15.49
CA GLY A 361 13.10 -1.93 15.06
C GLY A 361 13.73 -1.24 13.86
N SER A 362 14.98 -0.86 14.01
CA SER A 362 15.79 -0.35 12.94
C SER A 362 15.72 -1.34 11.78
N LEU A 363 14.90 -1.00 10.77
CA LEU A 363 15.06 -1.55 9.46
C LEU A 363 16.25 -0.81 8.85
N ASP A 364 17.42 -1.10 9.40
CA ASP A 364 18.68 -0.79 8.76
C ASP A 364 18.79 -1.69 7.53
N LEU A 365 18.63 -1.07 6.38
CA LEU A 365 19.07 -1.57 5.08
C LEU A 365 19.86 -0.47 4.39
#